data_efd2a87aeb725df08a411e8cf22cda06
#
_entry.id   efd2a87aeb725df08a411e8cf22cda06
#
_cell.length_a   1.000
_cell.length_b   1.000
_cell.length_c   1.000
_cell.angle_alpha   90.00
_cell.angle_beta   90.00
_cell.angle_gamma   90.00
#
_symmetry.space_group_name_H-M   'P 1'
#
loop_
_entity.id
_entity.type
_entity.pdbx_description
1 polymer ?
#
loop_
_entity_poly.entity_id
_entity_poly.type
_entity_poly.pdbx_seq_one_letter_code
_entity_poly.pdbx_strand_id
1 'polypeptide(L)'
;GLYVPGGTEAYPSTVLMDSIPAKIAGCAQIVMVTPPAKDGKVNPVILAAAKIAGVDRIFKVGGAQAVAALAYGTESIPKVDKIVGPGNAYVAEAKKQVFGRVSIDMIAGPSEILVVADSTANPRYVAADLLSQAEHDKMASAVLVTDSRDFAERVSEELELQIPLLPRAEIARASIDNNGKIIVAEGNLMLAIDIANEIAPEHLELCM
;
A
#
# COMPACT_ATOMS: atom_id res chain seq x y z
N GLY A 1 -16.31 9.53 1.04
CA GLY A 1 -16.43 8.13 0.61
C GLY A 1 -15.16 7.38 0.92
N LEU A 2 -15.27 6.27 1.62
CA LEU A 2 -14.14 5.41 1.94
C LEU A 2 -14.19 4.15 1.06
N TYR A 3 -13.13 3.87 0.33
CA TYR A 3 -12.97 2.58 -0.33
C TYR A 3 -12.10 1.67 0.54
N VAL A 4 -12.68 0.62 1.09
CA VAL A 4 -11.96 -0.36 1.90
C VAL A 4 -11.83 -1.65 1.10
N PRO A 5 -10.60 -2.11 0.80
CA PRO A 5 -10.42 -3.34 0.05
C PRO A 5 -11.04 -4.54 0.77
N GLY A 6 -11.58 -5.44 0.01
CA GLY A 6 -12.00 -6.76 0.47
C GLY A 6 -11.21 -7.82 -0.27
N GLY A 7 -11.19 -9.02 0.22
CA GLY A 7 -10.47 -10.12 -0.40
C GLY A 7 -9.91 -11.08 0.63
N THR A 8 -8.70 -11.56 0.44
CA THR A 8 -8.05 -12.54 1.31
C THR A 8 -7.63 -12.00 2.66
N GLU A 9 -7.50 -10.69 2.82
CA GLU A 9 -7.05 -10.04 4.05
C GLU A 9 -8.04 -8.97 4.53
N ALA A 10 -8.15 -8.82 5.85
CA ALA A 10 -8.93 -7.75 6.47
C ALA A 10 -7.99 -6.61 6.85
N TYR A 11 -8.30 -5.40 6.38
CA TYR A 11 -7.54 -4.19 6.69
C TYR A 11 -8.33 -3.25 7.61
N PRO A 12 -8.51 -3.58 8.89
CA PRO A 12 -9.21 -2.70 9.84
C PRO A 12 -8.47 -1.38 10.05
N SER A 13 -7.15 -1.38 9.91
CA SER A 13 -6.32 -0.17 9.95
C SER A 13 -6.71 0.84 8.87
N THR A 14 -6.98 0.41 7.64
CA THR A 14 -7.46 1.30 6.56
C THR A 14 -8.76 2.01 6.98
N VAL A 15 -9.70 1.28 7.56
CA VAL A 15 -10.95 1.89 8.06
C VAL A 15 -10.65 3.00 9.08
N LEU A 16 -9.77 2.73 10.04
CA LEU A 16 -9.42 3.69 11.10
C LEU A 16 -8.63 4.88 10.53
N MET A 17 -7.65 4.62 9.68
CA MET A 17 -6.78 5.64 9.09
C MET A 17 -7.54 6.62 8.19
N ASP A 18 -8.58 6.16 7.52
CA ASP A 18 -9.39 7.02 6.64
C ASP A 18 -10.52 7.73 7.40
N SER A 19 -11.20 7.01 8.31
CA SER A 19 -12.40 7.54 8.95
C SER A 19 -12.12 8.46 10.14
N ILE A 20 -11.08 8.18 10.94
CA ILE A 20 -10.77 9.02 12.10
C ILE A 20 -10.36 10.45 11.68
N PRO A 21 -9.44 10.65 10.74
CA PRO A 21 -9.15 11.98 10.22
C PRO A 21 -10.36 12.67 9.61
N ALA A 22 -11.23 11.94 8.91
CA ALA A 22 -12.46 12.50 8.35
C ALA A 22 -13.41 12.99 9.46
N LYS A 23 -13.55 12.26 10.57
CA LYS A 23 -14.34 12.71 11.74
C LYS A 23 -13.74 13.95 12.40
N ILE A 24 -12.42 13.97 12.59
CA ILE A 24 -11.70 15.12 13.18
C ILE A 24 -11.84 16.36 12.28
N ALA A 25 -11.79 16.16 10.95
CA ALA A 25 -12.00 17.23 9.98
C ALA A 25 -13.47 17.73 9.90
N GLY A 26 -14.39 17.12 10.65
CA GLY A 26 -15.78 17.54 10.69
C GLY A 26 -16.62 17.12 9.49
N CYS A 27 -16.25 16.06 8.77
CA CYS A 27 -17.09 15.52 7.70
C CYS A 27 -18.48 15.15 8.25
N ALA A 28 -19.52 15.71 7.64
CA ALA A 28 -20.90 15.51 8.07
C ALA A 28 -21.37 14.06 7.88
N GLN A 29 -20.86 13.36 6.87
CA GLN A 29 -21.20 11.98 6.59
C GLN A 29 -19.99 11.22 6.07
N ILE A 30 -19.79 9.99 6.57
CA ILE A 30 -18.76 9.05 6.11
C ILE A 30 -19.46 7.81 5.56
N VAL A 31 -19.28 7.59 4.26
CA VAL A 31 -19.86 6.47 3.49
C VAL A 31 -18.76 5.51 3.10
N MET A 32 -18.85 4.26 3.54
CA MET A 32 -17.88 3.22 3.23
C MET A 32 -18.42 2.25 2.17
N VAL A 33 -17.61 1.91 1.19
CA VAL A 33 -17.82 0.81 0.25
C VAL A 33 -16.75 -0.25 0.47
N THR A 34 -17.14 -1.52 0.44
CA THR A 34 -16.22 -2.65 0.55
C THR A 34 -16.80 -3.86 -0.17
N PRO A 35 -16.01 -4.58 -1.00
CA PRO A 35 -16.51 -5.77 -1.65
C PRO A 35 -16.86 -6.85 -0.62
N PRO A 36 -18.00 -7.53 -0.77
CA PRO A 36 -18.34 -8.65 0.08
C PRO A 36 -17.49 -9.88 -0.26
N ALA A 37 -17.33 -10.77 0.69
CA ALA A 37 -16.79 -12.10 0.48
C ALA A 37 -17.74 -12.97 -0.38
N LYS A 38 -17.30 -14.17 -0.75
CA LYS A 38 -18.08 -15.09 -1.59
C LYS A 38 -19.44 -15.48 -0.97
N ASP A 39 -19.55 -15.44 0.35
CA ASP A 39 -20.79 -15.69 1.10
C ASP A 39 -21.72 -14.44 1.20
N GLY A 40 -21.34 -13.34 0.56
CA GLY A 40 -22.08 -12.08 0.58
C GLY A 40 -21.91 -11.26 1.85
N LYS A 41 -21.00 -11.64 2.76
CA LYS A 41 -20.76 -10.96 4.03
C LYS A 41 -19.53 -10.06 3.96
N VAL A 42 -19.50 -9.07 4.84
CA VAL A 42 -18.30 -8.26 5.12
C VAL A 42 -17.61 -8.83 6.35
N ASN A 43 -16.30 -8.83 6.35
CA ASN A 43 -15.51 -9.30 7.48
C ASN A 43 -15.94 -8.59 8.78
N PRO A 44 -16.27 -9.32 9.86
CA PRO A 44 -16.71 -8.73 11.12
C PRO A 44 -15.74 -7.73 11.73
N VAL A 45 -14.44 -7.92 11.55
CA VAL A 45 -13.40 -7.00 12.06
C VAL A 45 -13.47 -5.64 11.34
N ILE A 46 -13.73 -5.63 10.03
CA ILE A 46 -13.96 -4.39 9.26
C ILE A 46 -15.23 -3.67 9.76
N LEU A 47 -16.31 -4.41 10.01
CA LEU A 47 -17.55 -3.84 10.55
C LEU A 47 -17.36 -3.27 11.97
N ALA A 48 -16.60 -3.96 12.81
CA ALA A 48 -16.27 -3.49 14.16
C ALA A 48 -15.45 -2.20 14.11
N ALA A 49 -14.39 -2.14 13.28
CA ALA A 49 -13.57 -0.96 13.07
C ALA A 49 -14.43 0.22 12.55
N ALA A 50 -15.27 -0.01 11.56
CA ALA A 50 -16.17 1.01 11.01
C ALA A 50 -17.14 1.56 12.06
N LYS A 51 -17.70 0.70 12.90
CA LYS A 51 -18.58 1.11 14.01
C LYS A 51 -17.85 1.95 15.06
N ILE A 52 -16.64 1.53 15.46
CA ILE A 52 -15.82 2.25 16.44
C ILE A 52 -15.40 3.61 15.89
N ALA A 53 -14.98 3.67 14.63
CA ALA A 53 -14.57 4.91 13.98
C ALA A 53 -15.72 5.84 13.59
N GLY A 54 -16.98 5.41 13.76
CA GLY A 54 -18.16 6.23 13.51
C GLY A 54 -18.47 6.40 12.01
N VAL A 55 -18.26 5.37 11.19
CA VAL A 55 -18.74 5.34 9.80
C VAL A 55 -20.26 5.32 9.79
N ASP A 56 -20.89 6.18 9.00
CA ASP A 56 -22.35 6.38 9.03
C ASP A 56 -23.10 5.35 8.18
N ARG A 57 -22.55 4.96 7.02
CA ARG A 57 -23.18 4.01 6.08
C ARG A 57 -22.16 3.09 5.47
N ILE A 58 -22.52 1.82 5.28
CA ILE A 58 -21.65 0.79 4.68
C ILE A 58 -22.39 0.11 3.54
N PHE A 59 -21.78 0.02 2.37
CA PHE A 59 -22.31 -0.64 1.21
C PHE A 59 -21.41 -1.79 0.75
N LYS A 60 -22.03 -2.94 0.46
CA LYS A 60 -21.34 -4.16 0.02
C LYS A 60 -21.11 -4.13 -1.50
N VAL A 61 -20.22 -3.26 -1.93
CA VAL A 61 -19.84 -3.11 -3.34
C VAL A 61 -18.37 -2.73 -3.43
N GLY A 62 -17.65 -3.25 -4.42
CA GLY A 62 -16.24 -2.97 -4.66
C GLY A 62 -15.96 -2.73 -6.14
N GLY A 63 -14.69 -2.56 -6.49
CA GLY A 63 -14.25 -2.32 -7.86
C GLY A 63 -14.57 -0.92 -8.40
N ALA A 64 -14.38 -0.73 -9.70
CA ALA A 64 -14.63 0.54 -10.39
C ALA A 64 -16.06 1.06 -10.22
N GLN A 65 -17.04 0.16 -10.20
CA GLN A 65 -18.46 0.52 -10.01
C GLN A 65 -18.74 1.13 -8.64
N ALA A 66 -18.01 0.75 -7.59
CA ALA A 66 -18.15 1.36 -6.28
C ALA A 66 -17.63 2.81 -6.29
N VAL A 67 -16.51 3.06 -6.95
CA VAL A 67 -15.96 4.40 -7.15
C VAL A 67 -16.94 5.27 -7.95
N ALA A 68 -17.48 4.75 -9.04
CA ALA A 68 -18.47 5.45 -9.83
C ALA A 68 -19.75 5.76 -9.02
N ALA A 69 -20.25 4.80 -8.22
CA ALA A 69 -21.41 5.01 -7.36
C ALA A 69 -21.17 6.12 -6.33
N LEU A 70 -19.99 6.19 -5.71
CA LEU A 70 -19.64 7.27 -4.79
C LEU A 70 -19.50 8.62 -5.51
N ALA A 71 -18.92 8.64 -6.73
CA ALA A 71 -18.67 9.87 -7.47
C ALA A 71 -19.94 10.51 -8.07
N TYR A 72 -20.88 9.68 -8.54
CA TYR A 72 -22.08 10.15 -9.24
C TYR A 72 -23.32 10.09 -8.36
N GLY A 73 -23.33 9.24 -7.34
CA GLY A 73 -24.50 8.87 -6.58
C GLY A 73 -25.36 7.84 -7.33
N THR A 74 -26.16 7.11 -6.57
CA THR A 74 -27.19 6.20 -7.07
C THR A 74 -28.44 6.38 -6.19
N GLU A 75 -29.52 5.64 -6.48
CA GLU A 75 -30.71 5.64 -5.63
C GLU A 75 -30.39 5.25 -4.18
N SER A 76 -29.43 4.34 -3.94
CA SER A 76 -29.09 3.82 -2.60
C SER A 76 -27.79 4.40 -2.03
N ILE A 77 -26.79 4.70 -2.88
CA ILE A 77 -25.47 5.19 -2.47
C ILE A 77 -25.41 6.69 -2.73
N PRO A 78 -25.25 7.53 -1.69
CA PRO A 78 -25.17 8.96 -1.88
C PRO A 78 -23.90 9.36 -2.62
N LYS A 79 -24.00 10.42 -3.43
CA LYS A 79 -22.82 11.09 -3.98
C LYS A 79 -21.98 11.67 -2.82
N VAL A 80 -20.66 11.56 -2.93
CA VAL A 80 -19.70 12.11 -1.97
C VAL A 80 -18.86 13.22 -2.60
N ASP A 81 -18.21 14.03 -1.76
CA ASP A 81 -17.35 15.13 -2.19
C ASP A 81 -15.88 14.69 -2.35
N LYS A 82 -15.48 13.64 -1.62
CA LYS A 82 -14.13 13.07 -1.67
C LYS A 82 -14.17 11.55 -1.54
N ILE A 83 -13.33 10.86 -2.32
CA ILE A 83 -13.11 9.41 -2.23
C ILE A 83 -11.68 9.18 -1.77
N VAL A 84 -11.51 8.41 -0.68
CA VAL A 84 -10.21 8.02 -0.11
C VAL A 84 -10.16 6.51 0.08
N GLY A 85 -8.96 5.99 0.23
CA GLY A 85 -8.70 4.58 0.50
C GLY A 85 -8.01 3.86 -0.65
N PRO A 86 -7.23 2.82 -0.34
CA PRO A 86 -6.48 2.04 -1.32
C PRO A 86 -7.38 1.11 -2.12
N GLY A 87 -6.91 0.66 -3.28
CA GLY A 87 -7.61 -0.31 -4.11
C GLY A 87 -6.69 -0.88 -5.18
N ASN A 88 -7.17 -1.87 -5.90
CA ASN A 88 -6.43 -2.45 -7.02
C ASN A 88 -6.37 -1.48 -8.23
N ALA A 89 -5.65 -1.87 -9.29
CA ALA A 89 -5.47 -1.07 -10.50
C ALA A 89 -6.78 -0.55 -11.12
N TYR A 90 -7.87 -1.34 -11.06
CA TYR A 90 -9.19 -0.91 -11.55
C TYR A 90 -9.80 0.19 -10.70
N VAL A 91 -9.58 0.15 -9.39
CA VAL A 91 -10.04 1.19 -8.45
C VAL A 91 -9.21 2.46 -8.63
N ALA A 92 -7.89 2.33 -8.77
CA ALA A 92 -6.99 3.45 -9.02
C ALA A 92 -7.35 4.16 -10.34
N GLU A 93 -7.57 3.40 -11.41
CA GLU A 93 -7.99 3.96 -12.70
C GLU A 93 -9.38 4.61 -12.61
N ALA A 94 -10.33 3.99 -11.91
CA ALA A 94 -11.64 4.60 -11.71
C ALA A 94 -11.55 5.91 -10.92
N LYS A 95 -10.72 5.99 -9.88
CA LYS A 95 -10.48 7.23 -9.12
C LYS A 95 -9.89 8.31 -10.01
N LYS A 96 -8.93 7.96 -10.87
CA LYS A 96 -8.35 8.87 -11.87
C LYS A 96 -9.40 9.43 -12.82
N GLN A 97 -10.31 8.59 -13.33
CA GLN A 97 -11.35 9.02 -14.28
C GLN A 97 -12.42 9.92 -13.65
N VAL A 98 -12.68 9.82 -12.36
CA VAL A 98 -13.66 10.67 -11.67
C VAL A 98 -13.03 11.89 -11.01
N PHE A 99 -11.70 12.01 -11.02
CA PHE A 99 -11.00 13.16 -10.46
C PHE A 99 -11.41 14.46 -11.16
N GLY A 100 -11.68 15.50 -10.36
CA GLY A 100 -12.25 16.75 -10.84
C GLY A 100 -13.78 16.81 -10.73
N ARG A 101 -14.49 15.68 -10.83
CA ARG A 101 -15.90 15.58 -10.48
C ARG A 101 -16.11 15.31 -9.00
N VAL A 102 -15.23 14.53 -8.41
CA VAL A 102 -15.08 14.27 -6.99
C VAL A 102 -13.60 14.40 -6.63
N SER A 103 -13.27 14.88 -5.44
CA SER A 103 -11.90 14.88 -4.96
C SER A 103 -11.45 13.45 -4.62
N ILE A 104 -10.17 13.15 -4.78
CA ILE A 104 -9.58 11.87 -4.37
C ILE A 104 -8.40 12.12 -3.42
N ASP A 105 -7.91 11.07 -2.77
CA ASP A 105 -6.67 11.09 -1.99
C ASP A 105 -5.44 11.14 -2.93
N MET A 106 -5.24 10.04 -3.68
CA MET A 106 -4.11 9.88 -4.60
C MET A 106 -4.44 8.87 -5.70
N ILE A 107 -3.64 8.87 -6.76
CA ILE A 107 -3.60 7.80 -7.75
C ILE A 107 -2.47 6.87 -7.31
N ALA A 108 -2.83 5.77 -6.62
CA ALA A 108 -1.85 4.82 -6.14
C ALA A 108 -1.20 4.05 -7.30
N GLY A 109 0.13 4.00 -7.28
CA GLY A 109 0.93 3.08 -8.07
C GLY A 109 1.12 1.72 -7.34
N PRO A 110 1.95 0.82 -7.89
CA PRO A 110 2.47 -0.31 -7.15
C PRO A 110 3.25 0.16 -5.92
N SER A 111 3.22 -0.61 -4.83
CA SER A 111 3.95 -0.25 -3.60
C SER A 111 5.46 -0.27 -3.83
N GLU A 112 6.15 0.68 -3.23
CA GLU A 112 7.59 0.87 -3.38
C GLU A 112 8.25 1.00 -2.00
N ILE A 113 9.38 0.32 -1.82
CA ILE A 113 10.27 0.52 -0.67
C ILE A 113 11.69 0.77 -1.17
N LEU A 114 12.36 1.74 -0.55
CA LEU A 114 13.78 1.95 -0.69
C LEU A 114 14.42 1.97 0.69
N VAL A 115 15.42 1.12 0.87
CA VAL A 115 16.24 1.09 2.09
C VAL A 115 17.62 1.67 1.76
N VAL A 116 18.04 2.71 2.47
CA VAL A 116 19.42 3.17 2.48
C VAL A 116 20.09 2.56 3.69
N ALA A 117 21.15 1.79 3.48
CA ALA A 117 21.85 1.11 4.57
C ALA A 117 23.36 1.16 4.39
N ASP A 118 24.10 1.32 5.48
CA ASP A 118 25.55 1.16 5.51
C ASP A 118 25.95 -0.23 6.05
N SER A 119 27.24 -0.47 6.17
CA SER A 119 27.80 -1.75 6.66
C SER A 119 27.47 -2.06 8.13
N THR A 120 26.96 -1.11 8.91
CA THR A 120 26.61 -1.29 10.33
C THR A 120 25.22 -1.89 10.51
N ALA A 121 24.37 -1.80 9.48
CA ALA A 121 23.03 -2.36 9.48
C ALA A 121 23.06 -3.91 9.54
N ASN A 122 21.94 -4.49 9.95
CA ASN A 122 21.78 -5.94 9.94
C ASN A 122 21.17 -6.40 8.60
N PRO A 123 21.91 -7.17 7.77
CA PRO A 123 21.44 -7.58 6.45
C PRO A 123 20.16 -8.41 6.49
N ARG A 124 19.95 -9.19 7.55
CA ARG A 124 18.74 -9.99 7.75
C ARG A 124 17.50 -9.11 7.93
N TYR A 125 17.62 -7.99 8.64
CA TYR A 125 16.50 -7.08 8.84
C TYR A 125 16.21 -6.28 7.58
N VAL A 126 17.24 -5.77 6.92
CA VAL A 126 17.09 -5.07 5.64
C VAL A 126 16.43 -5.95 4.58
N ALA A 127 16.82 -7.23 4.49
CA ALA A 127 16.14 -8.18 3.61
C ALA A 127 14.65 -8.38 3.96
N ALA A 128 14.33 -8.47 5.27
CA ALA A 128 12.93 -8.59 5.71
C ALA A 128 12.11 -7.34 5.37
N ASP A 129 12.68 -6.15 5.51
CA ASP A 129 12.02 -4.87 5.16
C ASP A 129 11.76 -4.78 3.66
N LEU A 130 12.74 -5.12 2.81
CA LEU A 130 12.56 -5.22 1.37
C LEU A 130 11.45 -6.22 0.99
N LEU A 131 11.40 -7.37 1.65
CA LEU A 131 10.41 -8.41 1.40
C LEU A 131 9.01 -8.04 1.91
N SER A 132 8.91 -7.15 2.90
CA SER A 132 7.61 -6.66 3.40
C SER A 132 6.78 -6.01 2.30
N GLN A 133 7.41 -5.30 1.36
CA GLN A 133 6.74 -4.72 0.20
C GLN A 133 6.68 -5.70 -0.98
N ALA A 134 7.74 -6.47 -1.22
CA ALA A 134 7.79 -7.41 -2.33
C ALA A 134 6.66 -8.46 -2.29
N GLU A 135 6.20 -8.87 -1.11
CA GLU A 135 5.11 -9.83 -0.97
C GLU A 135 3.70 -9.26 -1.21
N HIS A 136 3.56 -7.92 -1.29
CA HIS A 136 2.26 -7.29 -1.53
C HIS A 136 1.76 -7.53 -2.95
N ASP A 137 2.60 -7.31 -3.96
CA ASP A 137 2.23 -7.44 -5.38
C ASP A 137 3.45 -7.76 -6.24
N LYS A 138 3.23 -8.49 -7.33
CA LYS A 138 4.29 -8.81 -8.32
C LYS A 138 4.90 -7.57 -8.97
N MET A 139 4.19 -6.46 -8.97
CA MET A 139 4.63 -5.18 -9.50
C MET A 139 5.25 -4.27 -8.43
N ALA A 140 5.25 -4.67 -7.16
CA ALA A 140 5.94 -3.93 -6.11
C ALA A 140 7.44 -3.83 -6.42
N SER A 141 8.08 -2.74 -6.00
CA SER A 141 9.52 -2.57 -6.13
C SER A 141 10.19 -2.48 -4.75
N ALA A 142 11.32 -3.17 -4.62
CA ALA A 142 12.13 -3.18 -3.43
C ALA A 142 13.58 -2.84 -3.81
N VAL A 143 14.05 -1.68 -3.34
CA VAL A 143 15.35 -1.15 -3.71
C VAL A 143 16.25 -1.00 -2.47
N LEU A 144 17.44 -1.57 -2.52
CA LEU A 144 18.51 -1.29 -1.56
C LEU A 144 19.50 -0.32 -2.20
N VAL A 145 19.86 0.73 -1.48
CA VAL A 145 21.01 1.57 -1.81
C VAL A 145 22.00 1.50 -0.65
N THR A 146 23.23 1.12 -0.91
CA THR A 146 24.26 0.95 0.12
C THR A 146 25.62 1.47 -0.38
N ASP A 147 26.46 1.89 0.53
CA ASP A 147 27.85 2.26 0.25
C ASP A 147 28.82 1.06 0.29
N SER A 148 28.36 -0.13 0.67
CA SER A 148 29.16 -1.33 0.90
C SER A 148 28.75 -2.48 0.00
N ARG A 149 29.68 -2.93 -0.86
CA ARG A 149 29.46 -4.11 -1.72
C ARG A 149 29.30 -5.40 -0.91
N ASP A 150 30.12 -5.61 0.14
CA ASP A 150 30.00 -6.76 1.02
C ASP A 150 28.64 -6.81 1.71
N PHE A 151 28.11 -5.66 2.13
CA PHE A 151 26.77 -5.58 2.69
C PHE A 151 25.68 -5.93 1.67
N ALA A 152 25.82 -5.42 0.45
CA ALA A 152 24.90 -5.73 -0.65
C ALA A 152 24.81 -7.24 -0.94
N GLU A 153 25.97 -7.92 -0.95
CA GLU A 153 26.05 -9.39 -1.16
C GLU A 153 25.35 -10.14 -0.02
N ARG A 154 25.59 -9.76 1.24
CA ARG A 154 24.94 -10.36 2.42
C ARG A 154 23.42 -10.15 2.42
N VAL A 155 22.94 -8.98 2.01
CA VAL A 155 21.49 -8.76 1.87
C VAL A 155 20.91 -9.61 0.74
N SER A 156 21.61 -9.76 -0.38
CA SER A 156 21.19 -10.64 -1.46
C SER A 156 21.08 -12.11 -1.02
N GLU A 157 22.05 -12.60 -0.24
CA GLU A 157 22.00 -13.95 0.35
C GLU A 157 20.80 -14.10 1.30
N GLU A 158 20.55 -13.11 2.16
CA GLU A 158 19.40 -13.12 3.07
C GLU A 158 18.06 -13.11 2.34
N LEU A 159 17.92 -12.39 1.23
CA LEU A 159 16.72 -12.44 0.39
C LEU A 159 16.45 -13.87 -0.12
N GLU A 160 17.50 -14.57 -0.60
CA GLU A 160 17.37 -15.97 -1.06
C GLU A 160 16.97 -16.93 0.06
N LEU A 161 17.43 -16.68 1.29
CA LEU A 161 17.07 -17.50 2.47
C LEU A 161 15.65 -17.23 2.95
N GLN A 162 15.18 -15.98 2.87
CA GLN A 162 13.90 -15.58 3.49
C GLN A 162 12.71 -15.73 2.54
N ILE A 163 12.86 -15.52 1.22
CA ILE A 163 11.75 -15.65 0.26
C ILE A 163 11.01 -16.99 0.38
N PRO A 164 11.68 -18.15 0.45
CA PRO A 164 10.97 -19.44 0.56
C PRO A 164 10.14 -19.62 1.84
N LEU A 165 10.40 -18.80 2.86
CA LEU A 165 9.70 -18.86 4.15
C LEU A 165 8.42 -18.02 4.17
N LEU A 166 8.20 -17.18 3.18
CA LEU A 166 7.05 -16.29 3.11
C LEU A 166 5.78 -17.03 2.69
N PRO A 167 4.62 -16.71 3.27
CA PRO A 167 3.34 -17.25 2.82
C PRO A 167 3.04 -16.95 1.34
N ARG A 168 3.56 -15.83 0.81
CA ARG A 168 3.38 -15.37 -0.57
C ARG A 168 4.69 -15.38 -1.37
N ALA A 169 5.51 -16.42 -1.17
CA ALA A 169 6.84 -16.56 -1.76
C ALA A 169 6.88 -16.34 -3.29
N GLU A 170 5.89 -16.84 -4.04
CA GLU A 170 5.83 -16.67 -5.50
C GLU A 170 5.64 -15.19 -5.91
N ILE A 171 4.89 -14.43 -5.12
CA ILE A 171 4.66 -13.00 -5.39
C ILE A 171 5.95 -12.22 -5.07
N ALA A 172 6.54 -12.46 -3.88
CA ALA A 172 7.79 -11.84 -3.48
C ALA A 172 8.92 -12.14 -4.46
N ARG A 173 9.05 -13.41 -4.92
CA ARG A 173 10.04 -13.79 -5.94
C ARG A 173 9.83 -13.01 -7.24
N ALA A 174 8.60 -12.95 -7.76
CA ALA A 174 8.31 -12.22 -8.99
C ALA A 174 8.59 -10.72 -8.86
N SER A 175 8.30 -10.12 -7.71
CA SER A 175 8.60 -8.71 -7.42
C SER A 175 10.12 -8.47 -7.41
N ILE A 176 10.88 -9.25 -6.65
CA ILE A 176 12.34 -9.11 -6.54
C ILE A 176 13.02 -9.35 -7.90
N ASP A 177 12.64 -10.39 -8.64
CA ASP A 177 13.27 -10.73 -9.92
C ASP A 177 13.02 -9.66 -11.01
N ASN A 178 11.84 -9.06 -11.04
CA ASN A 178 11.47 -8.10 -12.08
C ASN A 178 11.76 -6.64 -11.69
N ASN A 179 11.54 -6.26 -10.44
CA ASN A 179 11.54 -4.87 -10.00
C ASN A 179 12.55 -4.59 -8.86
N GLY A 180 13.08 -5.63 -8.19
CA GLY A 180 14.11 -5.47 -7.16
C GLY A 180 15.42 -4.92 -7.71
N LYS A 181 16.09 -4.06 -6.93
CA LYS A 181 17.41 -3.49 -7.28
C LYS A 181 18.28 -3.40 -6.04
N ILE A 182 19.55 -3.69 -6.22
CA ILE A 182 20.60 -3.38 -5.24
C ILE A 182 21.61 -2.44 -5.92
N ILE A 183 21.72 -1.24 -5.39
CA ILE A 183 22.58 -0.18 -5.92
C ILE A 183 23.72 0.05 -4.93
N VAL A 184 24.97 -0.04 -5.41
CA VAL A 184 26.15 0.16 -4.56
C VAL A 184 26.80 1.49 -4.89
N ALA A 185 26.79 2.41 -3.93
CA ALA A 185 27.38 3.74 -4.02
C ALA A 185 28.84 3.79 -3.52
N GLU A 186 29.55 2.71 -3.53
CA GLU A 186 30.97 2.44 -3.23
C GLU A 186 31.65 3.45 -2.26
N GLY A 187 31.41 3.31 -0.96
CA GLY A 187 32.02 4.15 0.08
C GLY A 187 31.49 5.59 0.14
N ASN A 188 30.45 5.91 -0.60
CA ASN A 188 29.87 7.25 -0.66
C ASN A 188 28.39 7.27 -0.20
N LEU A 189 28.19 7.42 1.10
CA LEU A 189 26.85 7.50 1.68
C LEU A 189 26.04 8.70 1.18
N MET A 190 26.69 9.83 0.90
CA MET A 190 25.97 10.99 0.33
C MET A 190 25.44 10.70 -1.06
N LEU A 191 26.17 9.97 -1.88
CA LEU A 191 25.68 9.50 -3.19
C LEU A 191 24.48 8.56 -3.01
N ALA A 192 24.50 7.71 -1.99
CA ALA A 192 23.34 6.83 -1.69
C ALA A 192 22.08 7.65 -1.34
N ILE A 193 22.24 8.75 -0.61
CA ILE A 193 21.13 9.68 -0.29
C ILE A 193 20.66 10.41 -1.54
N ASP A 194 21.57 10.87 -2.40
CA ASP A 194 21.22 11.55 -3.65
C ASP A 194 20.41 10.61 -4.58
N ILE A 195 20.83 9.34 -4.68
CA ILE A 195 20.10 8.30 -5.43
C ILE A 195 18.70 8.07 -4.82
N ALA A 196 18.59 8.01 -3.49
CA ALA A 196 17.29 7.85 -2.83
C ALA A 196 16.35 9.04 -3.10
N ASN A 197 16.89 10.26 -3.11
CA ASN A 197 16.13 11.46 -3.45
C ASN A 197 15.68 11.48 -4.91
N GLU A 198 16.49 10.96 -5.84
CA GLU A 198 16.13 10.87 -7.26
C GLU A 198 15.06 9.81 -7.51
N ILE A 199 15.11 8.68 -6.80
CA ILE A 199 14.09 7.63 -6.88
C ILE A 199 12.78 8.09 -6.25
N ALA A 200 12.84 8.83 -5.13
CA ALA A 200 11.69 9.38 -4.40
C ALA A 200 10.60 8.31 -4.10
N PRO A 201 10.93 7.24 -3.35
CA PRO A 201 10.05 6.11 -3.13
C PRO A 201 8.85 6.45 -2.25
N GLU A 202 7.80 5.61 -2.31
CA GLU A 202 6.65 5.70 -1.38
C GLU A 202 7.07 5.45 0.07
N HIS A 203 7.89 4.43 0.31
CA HIS A 203 8.46 4.13 1.63
C HIS A 203 9.98 4.26 1.58
N LEU A 204 10.53 5.03 2.52
CA LEU A 204 11.97 5.21 2.68
C LEU A 204 12.39 4.81 4.08
N GLU A 205 13.39 3.93 4.17
CA GLU A 205 14.03 3.55 5.41
C GLU A 205 15.51 3.90 5.40
N LEU A 206 15.99 4.38 6.54
CA LEU A 206 17.40 4.70 6.76
C LEU A 206 17.96 3.79 7.86
N CYS A 207 18.76 2.81 7.46
CA CYS A 207 19.38 1.79 8.32
C CYS A 207 20.90 2.06 8.45
N MET A 208 21.25 3.03 9.32
CA MET A 208 22.63 3.50 9.51
C MET A 208 22.94 3.63 10.99
#